data_19a9e2ea878397405e63e1559a21ade1
#
_entry.id   19a9e2ea878397405e63e1559a21ade1
#
_cell.length_a   1.000
_cell.length_b   1.000
_cell.length_c   1.000
_cell.angle_alpha   90.00
_cell.angle_beta   90.00
_cell.angle_gamma   90.00
#
_symmetry.space_group_name_H-M   'P 1'
#
loop_
_entity.id
_entity.type
_entity.pdbx_description
1 polymer ?
#
loop_
_entity_poly.entity_id
_entity_poly.type
_entity_poly.pdbx_seq_one_letter_code
_entity_poly.pdbx_strand_id
1 'polypeptide(L)'
;MDVKTAAGQHIMAGLPGTEIDHAFAALVRECKVGNVILFRRNVKNAAQLARLCASLRELIVSETGMEPFIAIDQEGGVVSRFSPDMATTPGAMALAAAGGDAPYRAARLTAAQLRAAGVNFDLAPVLDVNSNPLNPVIGVRSFGDLPEEAAERAMGFMRGLLDGGVMACGKHFPGHGDTDTDSHIGLPRVDKSREQLEECELLPFRRAIEAGIPAIMSSHVLFPALEPEKLPATMSRRILTGLLREELGFGGVIISDCMEMDAVAKFYGTVNGAAAALKAGADIVCISHTAALARETAERLWQRYEAAEGEERRELERSGERIAEAKRRFTAVPKAETQIFKLRAQARDMLEESFVLMNGPIPPLGDSPFFTGCANSRASQASSAANGVPALPTVMARRFGGGCAVCSDDPDSEEIAAIARKARNASCIVLNTSGALRNSGQLILMLTLGKLKKPMLVIAMREPYELRYLPKHAAGIAAWEYSTRSIAALGHCLSGDFEFTGRMPLAYFPLERINP
;
A
#
# COMPACT_ATOMS: atom_id res chain seq x y z
N MET A 1 4.87 1.31 -35.87
CA MET A 1 5.20 0.27 -34.83
C MET A 1 4.67 -1.06 -35.35
N ASP A 2 5.46 -2.13 -35.31
CA ASP A 2 4.96 -3.46 -35.67
C ASP A 2 3.96 -3.98 -34.62
N VAL A 3 3.17 -4.98 -35.01
CA VAL A 3 2.06 -5.49 -34.18
C VAL A 3 2.55 -6.10 -32.87
N LYS A 4 3.68 -6.80 -32.86
CA LYS A 4 4.24 -7.38 -31.64
C LYS A 4 4.65 -6.29 -30.65
N THR A 5 5.37 -5.28 -31.12
CA THR A 5 5.77 -4.14 -30.32
C THR A 5 4.55 -3.39 -29.78
N ALA A 6 3.51 -3.20 -30.60
CA ALA A 6 2.26 -2.57 -30.14
C ALA A 6 1.61 -3.40 -29.02
N ALA A 7 1.44 -4.70 -29.21
CA ALA A 7 0.87 -5.61 -28.21
C ALA A 7 1.70 -5.65 -26.92
N GLY A 8 3.03 -5.69 -27.04
CA GLY A 8 3.95 -5.72 -25.89
C GLY A 8 3.87 -4.48 -24.99
N GLN A 9 3.42 -3.33 -25.50
CA GLN A 9 3.25 -2.12 -24.70
C GLN A 9 2.11 -2.24 -23.66
N HIS A 10 1.17 -3.14 -23.86
CA HIS A 10 0.05 -3.38 -22.95
C HIS A 10 0.38 -4.36 -21.83
N ILE A 11 1.61 -4.92 -21.80
CA ILE A 11 2.05 -5.87 -20.79
C ILE A 11 3.04 -5.20 -19.85
N MET A 12 2.78 -5.32 -18.54
CA MET A 12 3.73 -5.01 -17.49
C MET A 12 4.11 -6.32 -16.78
N ALA A 13 5.37 -6.75 -16.95
CA ALA A 13 5.86 -8.01 -16.43
C ALA A 13 6.82 -7.83 -15.24
N GLY A 14 6.78 -8.75 -14.28
CA GLY A 14 7.76 -8.83 -13.20
C GLY A 14 8.92 -9.77 -13.52
N LEU A 15 10.00 -9.67 -12.74
CA LEU A 15 11.16 -10.58 -12.83
C LEU A 15 11.45 -11.24 -11.47
N PRO A 16 12.11 -12.43 -11.45
CA PRO A 16 12.20 -13.23 -10.22
C PRO A 16 13.24 -12.73 -9.22
N GLY A 17 14.27 -12.02 -9.66
CA GLY A 17 15.43 -11.69 -8.83
C GLY A 17 15.97 -10.27 -9.02
N THR A 18 17.21 -10.08 -8.57
CA THR A 18 17.90 -8.78 -8.58
C THR A 18 18.64 -8.47 -9.87
N GLU A 19 18.56 -9.36 -10.86
CA GLU A 19 19.17 -9.29 -12.17
C GLU A 19 18.21 -9.78 -13.24
N ILE A 20 18.44 -9.41 -14.50
CA ILE A 20 17.66 -9.90 -15.64
C ILE A 20 18.06 -11.35 -15.90
N ASP A 21 17.12 -12.27 -15.76
CA ASP A 21 17.33 -13.66 -16.10
C ASP A 21 17.03 -13.95 -17.57
N HIS A 22 17.38 -15.17 -17.99
CA HIS A 22 17.18 -15.61 -19.38
C HIS A 22 15.71 -15.59 -19.80
N ALA A 23 14.79 -15.98 -18.89
CA ALA A 23 13.36 -16.06 -19.20
C ALA A 23 12.76 -14.66 -19.43
N PHE A 24 13.10 -13.68 -18.58
CA PHE A 24 12.67 -12.30 -18.75
C PHE A 24 13.29 -11.66 -20.00
N ALA A 25 14.59 -11.90 -20.26
CA ALA A 25 15.23 -11.41 -21.48
C ALA A 25 14.59 -11.98 -22.75
N ALA A 26 14.25 -13.27 -22.76
CA ALA A 26 13.52 -13.91 -23.87
C ALA A 26 12.11 -13.31 -24.05
N LEU A 27 11.40 -13.05 -22.95
CA LEU A 27 10.09 -12.41 -22.98
C LEU A 27 10.14 -11.03 -23.67
N VAL A 28 11.13 -10.20 -23.32
CA VAL A 28 11.32 -8.89 -23.96
C VAL A 28 11.69 -9.02 -25.45
N ARG A 29 12.62 -9.93 -25.81
CA ARG A 29 13.07 -10.11 -27.19
C ARG A 29 11.99 -10.67 -28.12
N GLU A 30 11.26 -11.66 -27.66
CA GLU A 30 10.32 -12.42 -28.50
C GLU A 30 8.91 -11.85 -28.49
N CYS A 31 8.45 -11.36 -27.33
CA CYS A 31 7.09 -10.81 -27.13
C CYS A 31 7.06 -9.28 -27.07
N LYS A 32 8.22 -8.60 -27.13
CA LYS A 32 8.36 -7.14 -27.11
C LYS A 32 7.70 -6.47 -25.90
N VAL A 33 7.71 -7.16 -24.73
CA VAL A 33 7.16 -6.61 -23.48
C VAL A 33 7.82 -5.28 -23.15
N GLY A 34 7.01 -4.24 -22.99
CA GLY A 34 7.45 -2.86 -22.94
C GLY A 34 7.49 -2.23 -21.54
N ASN A 35 7.02 -2.93 -20.48
CA ASN A 35 6.95 -2.37 -19.12
C ASN A 35 7.31 -3.41 -18.07
N VAL A 36 7.83 -2.93 -16.93
CA VAL A 36 8.32 -3.77 -15.83
C VAL A 36 7.72 -3.32 -14.52
N ILE A 37 7.37 -4.28 -13.64
CA ILE A 37 7.03 -4.03 -12.24
C ILE A 37 8.06 -4.68 -11.32
N LEU A 38 8.54 -3.90 -10.34
CA LEU A 38 9.54 -4.31 -9.37
C LEU A 38 8.91 -4.55 -7.99
N PHE A 39 9.41 -5.58 -7.30
CA PHE A 39 9.00 -5.97 -5.95
C PHE A 39 10.20 -5.97 -4.99
N ARG A 40 9.96 -6.21 -3.71
CA ARG A 40 11.03 -6.29 -2.71
C ARG A 40 12.13 -7.31 -3.08
N ARG A 41 11.78 -8.41 -3.76
CA ARG A 41 12.72 -9.42 -4.25
C ARG A 41 13.73 -8.91 -5.28
N ASN A 42 13.41 -7.80 -5.94
CA ASN A 42 14.26 -7.19 -6.96
C ASN A 42 15.22 -6.13 -6.38
N VAL A 43 15.12 -5.79 -5.09
CA VAL A 43 15.85 -4.69 -4.46
C VAL A 43 16.77 -5.21 -3.37
N LYS A 44 18.08 -5.24 -3.63
CA LYS A 44 19.13 -5.59 -2.66
C LYS A 44 19.62 -4.33 -1.92
N ASN A 45 19.94 -3.29 -2.67
CA ASN A 45 20.33 -1.96 -2.20
C ASN A 45 20.13 -0.92 -3.32
N ALA A 46 20.23 0.36 -3.00
CA ALA A 46 20.00 1.46 -3.95
C ALA A 46 20.90 1.37 -5.20
N ALA A 47 22.17 1.03 -5.04
CA ALA A 47 23.13 0.95 -6.16
C ALA A 47 22.82 -0.25 -7.09
N GLN A 48 22.41 -1.39 -6.54
CA GLN A 48 21.99 -2.54 -7.35
C GLN A 48 20.69 -2.22 -8.10
N LEU A 49 19.70 -1.61 -7.44
CA LEU A 49 18.45 -1.21 -8.08
C LEU A 49 18.70 -0.27 -9.27
N ALA A 50 19.58 0.70 -9.12
CA ALA A 50 19.93 1.63 -10.21
C ALA A 50 20.58 0.91 -11.40
N ARG A 51 21.44 -0.08 -11.15
CA ARG A 51 22.01 -0.91 -12.23
C ARG A 51 20.95 -1.76 -12.91
N LEU A 52 20.07 -2.42 -12.13
CA LEU A 52 18.97 -3.22 -12.68
C LEU A 52 18.07 -2.39 -13.58
N CYS A 53 17.63 -1.21 -13.13
CA CYS A 53 16.79 -0.30 -13.94
C CYS A 53 17.48 0.16 -15.22
N ALA A 54 18.79 0.45 -15.16
CA ALA A 54 19.56 0.81 -16.34
C ALA A 54 19.63 -0.34 -17.37
N SER A 55 19.91 -1.57 -16.92
CA SER A 55 19.95 -2.76 -17.79
C SER A 55 18.57 -3.11 -18.37
N LEU A 56 17.50 -2.95 -17.59
CA LEU A 56 16.11 -3.15 -18.06
C LEU A 56 15.75 -2.14 -19.16
N ARG A 57 16.10 -0.86 -18.94
CA ARG A 57 15.88 0.19 -19.92
C ARG A 57 16.65 -0.11 -21.21
N GLU A 58 17.95 -0.43 -21.11
CA GLU A 58 18.78 -0.75 -22.27
C GLU A 58 18.20 -1.93 -23.09
N LEU A 59 17.85 -3.03 -22.42
CA LEU A 59 17.24 -4.20 -23.07
C LEU A 59 15.93 -3.84 -23.77
N ILE A 60 15.02 -3.16 -23.08
CA ILE A 60 13.68 -2.88 -23.64
C ILE A 60 13.78 -1.87 -24.78
N VAL A 61 14.60 -0.82 -24.65
CA VAL A 61 14.79 0.17 -25.72
C VAL A 61 15.42 -0.47 -26.94
N SER A 62 16.44 -1.32 -26.78
CA SER A 62 17.10 -2.00 -27.91
C SER A 62 16.14 -2.93 -28.68
N GLU A 63 15.19 -3.55 -27.97
CA GLU A 63 14.27 -4.54 -28.56
C GLU A 63 12.95 -3.96 -29.09
N THR A 64 12.49 -2.83 -28.53
CA THR A 64 11.19 -2.25 -28.83
C THR A 64 11.26 -0.85 -29.45
N GLY A 65 12.40 -0.18 -29.35
CA GLY A 65 12.56 1.24 -29.74
C GLY A 65 11.82 2.21 -28.80
N MET A 66 11.25 1.74 -27.68
CA MET A 66 10.46 2.54 -26.77
C MET A 66 11.00 2.51 -25.33
N GLU A 67 10.95 3.65 -24.66
CA GLU A 67 11.26 3.73 -23.23
C GLU A 67 10.28 2.91 -22.39
N PRO A 68 10.74 2.15 -21.39
CA PRO A 68 9.85 1.38 -20.52
C PRO A 68 9.22 2.22 -19.41
N PHE A 69 8.02 1.87 -18.97
CA PHE A 69 7.68 2.09 -17.58
C PHE A 69 8.42 1.08 -16.71
N ILE A 70 9.14 1.58 -15.71
CA ILE A 70 9.70 0.77 -14.62
C ILE A 70 8.92 1.16 -13.37
N ALA A 71 7.97 0.31 -12.98
CA ALA A 71 7.01 0.56 -11.93
C ALA A 71 7.39 -0.13 -10.61
N ILE A 72 6.89 0.41 -9.51
CA ILE A 72 7.05 -0.15 -8.16
C ILE A 72 5.87 0.26 -7.28
N ASP A 73 5.51 -0.57 -6.27
CA ASP A 73 4.60 -0.17 -5.20
C ASP A 73 5.40 0.43 -4.05
N GLN A 74 5.56 1.73 -4.01
CA GLN A 74 6.26 2.42 -2.93
C GLN A 74 5.31 3.38 -2.20
N GLU A 75 4.31 2.83 -1.52
CA GLU A 75 3.30 3.58 -0.76
C GLU A 75 3.87 4.22 0.52
N GLY A 76 4.97 3.67 1.02
CA GLY A 76 5.50 3.94 2.36
C GLY A 76 4.92 3.00 3.43
N GLY A 77 5.35 3.15 4.68
CA GLY A 77 4.86 2.36 5.80
C GLY A 77 4.98 0.85 5.56
N VAL A 78 3.83 0.17 5.65
CA VAL A 78 3.74 -1.30 5.52
C VAL A 78 3.94 -1.79 4.08
N VAL A 79 3.80 -0.93 3.07
CA VAL A 79 4.01 -1.25 1.65
C VAL A 79 5.20 -0.45 1.13
N SER A 80 6.39 -0.98 1.34
CA SER A 80 7.66 -0.42 0.85
C SER A 80 8.53 -1.51 0.26
N ARG A 81 9.10 -1.24 -0.90
CA ARG A 81 10.06 -2.14 -1.57
C ARG A 81 11.50 -1.70 -1.34
N PHE A 82 11.70 -0.56 -0.69
CA PHE A 82 13.02 -0.04 -0.40
C PHE A 82 13.85 -0.94 0.52
N SER A 83 15.14 -0.99 0.28
CA SER A 83 16.12 -1.67 1.12
C SER A 83 16.50 -0.82 2.33
N PRO A 84 17.14 -1.39 3.38
CA PRO A 84 17.51 -0.65 4.58
C PRO A 84 18.47 0.52 4.38
N ASP A 85 19.19 0.59 3.26
CA ASP A 85 20.04 1.72 2.88
C ASP A 85 19.29 2.88 2.23
N MET A 86 18.01 2.71 1.93
CA MET A 86 17.10 3.73 1.40
C MET A 86 16.23 4.34 2.51
N ALA A 87 15.60 5.48 2.23
CA ALA A 87 14.73 6.18 3.18
C ALA A 87 13.25 5.86 2.92
N THR A 88 12.69 4.94 3.68
CA THR A 88 11.26 4.63 3.64
C THR A 88 10.46 5.69 4.41
N THR A 89 9.46 6.30 3.78
CA THR A 89 8.53 7.24 4.40
C THR A 89 7.48 6.52 5.24
N PRO A 90 6.79 7.18 6.18
CA PRO A 90 5.59 6.64 6.81
C PRO A 90 4.51 6.32 5.76
N GLY A 91 3.57 5.43 6.12
CA GLY A 91 2.41 5.08 5.27
C GLY A 91 1.32 6.16 5.30
N ALA A 92 0.30 5.99 4.46
CA ALA A 92 -0.73 6.99 4.21
C ALA A 92 -1.44 7.46 5.49
N MET A 93 -1.89 6.55 6.36
CA MET A 93 -2.60 6.94 7.59
C MET A 93 -1.68 7.67 8.59
N ALA A 94 -0.40 7.28 8.68
CA ALA A 94 0.60 7.99 9.46
C ALA A 94 0.83 9.42 8.92
N LEU A 95 0.97 9.57 7.60
CA LEU A 95 1.11 10.87 6.96
C LEU A 95 -0.13 11.76 7.16
N ALA A 96 -1.31 11.14 7.16
CA ALA A 96 -2.55 11.83 7.49
C ALA A 96 -2.57 12.30 8.94
N ALA A 97 -2.04 11.51 9.88
CA ALA A 97 -1.92 11.87 11.28
C ALA A 97 -0.89 12.99 11.52
N ALA A 98 0.24 12.99 10.81
CA ALA A 98 1.21 14.07 10.84
C ALA A 98 0.63 15.40 10.32
N GLY A 99 -0.34 15.32 9.39
CA GLY A 99 -1.10 16.46 8.89
C GLY A 99 -0.33 17.39 7.97
N GLY A 100 -0.88 18.57 7.70
CA GLY A 100 -0.26 19.60 6.86
C GLY A 100 0.15 19.09 5.49
N ASP A 101 1.39 19.37 5.09
CA ASP A 101 1.99 18.97 3.82
C ASP A 101 2.77 17.64 3.89
N ALA A 102 2.66 16.87 4.98
CA ALA A 102 3.39 15.62 5.18
C ALA A 102 3.21 14.62 4.02
N PRO A 103 2.00 14.40 3.45
CA PRO A 103 1.84 13.55 2.27
C PRO A 103 2.66 14.04 1.06
N TYR A 104 2.68 15.34 0.80
CA TYR A 104 3.46 15.93 -0.29
C TYR A 104 4.97 15.76 -0.06
N ARG A 105 5.48 16.09 1.14
CA ARG A 105 6.89 15.95 1.51
C ARG A 105 7.36 14.51 1.39
N ALA A 106 6.56 13.55 1.87
CA ALA A 106 6.85 12.13 1.79
C ALA A 106 6.96 11.66 0.32
N ALA A 107 6.02 12.05 -0.52
CA ALA A 107 6.02 11.72 -1.93
C ALA A 107 7.20 12.33 -2.69
N ARG A 108 7.58 13.58 -2.39
CA ARG A 108 8.79 14.22 -2.93
C ARG A 108 10.05 13.45 -2.58
N LEU A 109 10.16 13.00 -1.31
CA LEU A 109 11.27 12.20 -0.82
C LEU A 109 11.33 10.83 -1.51
N THR A 110 10.18 10.18 -1.68
CA THR A 110 10.05 8.92 -2.40
C THR A 110 10.46 9.09 -3.86
N ALA A 111 9.91 10.09 -4.55
CA ALA A 111 10.20 10.36 -5.95
C ALA A 111 11.68 10.62 -6.21
N ALA A 112 12.36 11.38 -5.34
CA ALA A 112 13.81 11.64 -5.47
C ALA A 112 14.63 10.34 -5.50
N GLN A 113 14.28 9.35 -4.65
CA GLN A 113 14.97 8.06 -4.60
C GLN A 113 14.62 7.17 -5.78
N LEU A 114 13.34 7.11 -6.17
CA LEU A 114 12.87 6.36 -7.33
C LEU A 114 13.57 6.85 -8.60
N ARG A 115 13.63 8.17 -8.79
CA ARG A 115 14.33 8.80 -9.91
C ARG A 115 15.81 8.47 -9.93
N ALA A 116 16.50 8.57 -8.79
CA ALA A 116 17.90 8.22 -8.69
C ALA A 116 18.17 6.74 -9.05
N ALA A 117 17.22 5.86 -8.74
CA ALA A 117 17.28 4.45 -9.10
C ALA A 117 16.88 4.16 -10.56
N GLY A 118 16.26 5.12 -11.28
CA GLY A 118 15.77 4.91 -12.64
C GLY A 118 14.34 4.34 -12.71
N VAL A 119 13.62 4.31 -11.59
CA VAL A 119 12.19 4.01 -11.52
C VAL A 119 11.41 5.28 -11.89
N ASN A 120 10.42 5.15 -12.76
CA ASN A 120 9.66 6.29 -13.31
C ASN A 120 8.15 6.23 -13.08
N PHE A 121 7.66 5.15 -12.46
CA PHE A 121 6.25 4.93 -12.21
C PHE A 121 6.05 4.37 -10.79
N ASP A 122 5.38 5.10 -9.92
CA ASP A 122 4.97 4.62 -8.59
C ASP A 122 3.49 4.27 -8.60
N LEU A 123 3.18 3.04 -8.20
CA LEU A 123 1.80 2.58 -8.07
C LEU A 123 1.19 3.08 -6.74
N ALA A 124 1.16 4.39 -6.60
CA ALA A 124 0.65 5.18 -5.47
C ALA A 124 0.15 6.54 -5.99
N PRO A 125 -0.77 7.21 -5.26
CA PRO A 125 -1.31 6.92 -3.94
C PRO A 125 -2.43 5.90 -3.91
N VAL A 126 -2.69 5.34 -2.71
CA VAL A 126 -3.94 4.65 -2.41
C VAL A 126 -5.04 5.70 -2.26
N LEU A 127 -6.12 5.55 -3.04
CA LEU A 127 -7.31 6.41 -3.01
C LEU A 127 -8.49 5.77 -2.26
N ASP A 128 -8.30 4.53 -1.81
CA ASP A 128 -9.33 3.82 -1.05
C ASP A 128 -9.62 4.50 0.28
N VAL A 129 -10.88 4.73 0.58
CA VAL A 129 -11.36 5.24 1.88
C VAL A 129 -11.54 4.05 2.81
N ASN A 130 -10.91 4.05 4.00
CA ASN A 130 -11.03 2.93 4.94
C ASN A 130 -12.36 2.96 5.70
N SER A 131 -13.47 2.86 4.97
CA SER A 131 -14.82 2.93 5.51
C SER A 131 -15.21 1.73 6.38
N ASN A 132 -14.50 0.59 6.23
CA ASN A 132 -14.66 -0.58 7.08
C ASN A 132 -13.44 -0.80 8.00
N PRO A 133 -13.58 -0.62 9.33
CA PRO A 133 -12.49 -0.84 10.29
C PRO A 133 -11.93 -2.27 10.30
N LEU A 134 -12.69 -3.25 9.80
CA LEU A 134 -12.28 -4.65 9.70
C LEU A 134 -11.60 -5.00 8.37
N ASN A 135 -11.44 -4.03 7.47
CA ASN A 135 -10.80 -4.26 6.19
C ASN A 135 -9.38 -4.85 6.37
N PRO A 136 -9.10 -6.06 5.81
CA PRO A 136 -7.83 -6.74 6.03
C PRO A 136 -6.71 -6.27 5.09
N VAL A 137 -7.04 -5.51 4.02
CA VAL A 137 -6.13 -5.19 2.91
C VAL A 137 -5.70 -3.73 2.93
N ILE A 138 -6.63 -2.81 3.14
CA ILE A 138 -6.40 -1.37 3.07
C ILE A 138 -5.92 -0.84 4.42
N GLY A 139 -6.77 -0.73 5.44
CA GLY A 139 -6.36 -0.30 6.78
C GLY A 139 -5.48 0.94 6.75
N VAL A 140 -4.29 0.85 7.35
CA VAL A 140 -3.29 1.95 7.42
C VAL A 140 -2.72 2.40 6.06
N ARG A 141 -3.03 1.72 4.96
CA ARG A 141 -2.67 2.15 3.60
C ARG A 141 -3.57 3.29 3.10
N SER A 142 -4.75 3.50 3.70
CA SER A 142 -5.62 4.63 3.43
C SER A 142 -5.17 5.90 4.15
N PHE A 143 -5.49 7.06 3.58
CA PHE A 143 -5.32 8.36 4.23
C PHE A 143 -6.40 8.71 5.25
N GLY A 144 -7.35 7.81 5.51
CA GLY A 144 -8.42 8.00 6.50
C GLY A 144 -9.73 7.31 6.13
N ASP A 145 -10.75 7.54 6.95
CA ASP A 145 -12.11 6.99 6.80
C ASP A 145 -13.15 8.05 6.36
N LEU A 146 -12.74 9.33 6.27
CA LEU A 146 -13.55 10.42 5.71
C LEU A 146 -13.14 10.67 4.25
N PRO A 147 -14.07 10.51 3.28
CA PRO A 147 -13.76 10.56 1.85
C PRO A 147 -13.06 11.86 1.40
N GLU A 148 -13.57 13.02 1.81
CA GLU A 148 -13.01 14.34 1.42
C GLU A 148 -11.59 14.53 1.97
N GLU A 149 -11.36 14.21 3.25
CA GLU A 149 -10.04 14.35 3.87
C GLU A 149 -9.03 13.36 3.29
N ALA A 150 -9.46 12.11 3.07
CA ALA A 150 -8.61 11.10 2.45
C ALA A 150 -8.22 11.51 1.02
N ALA A 151 -9.17 12.06 0.25
CA ALA A 151 -8.92 12.59 -1.08
C ALA A 151 -7.91 13.74 -1.05
N GLU A 152 -8.09 14.74 -0.20
CA GLU A 152 -7.19 15.90 -0.10
C GLU A 152 -5.75 15.48 0.18
N ARG A 153 -5.56 14.58 1.16
CA ARG A 153 -4.24 14.06 1.55
C ARG A 153 -3.60 13.24 0.43
N ALA A 154 -4.39 12.39 -0.23
CA ALA A 154 -3.94 11.61 -1.38
C ALA A 154 -3.54 12.52 -2.56
N MET A 155 -4.25 13.63 -2.79
CA MET A 155 -3.86 14.63 -3.79
C MET A 155 -2.53 15.31 -3.43
N GLY A 156 -2.27 15.55 -2.14
CA GLY A 156 -0.95 16.00 -1.67
C GLY A 156 0.16 15.02 -2.07
N PHE A 157 -0.03 13.73 -1.81
CA PHE A 157 0.93 12.68 -2.17
C PHE A 157 1.11 12.58 -3.70
N MET A 158 0.02 12.54 -4.46
CA MET A 158 0.05 12.53 -5.93
C MET A 158 0.90 13.70 -6.48
N ARG A 159 0.62 14.94 -6.03
CA ARG A 159 1.37 16.12 -6.47
C ARG A 159 2.86 15.98 -6.15
N GLY A 160 3.21 15.47 -4.96
CA GLY A 160 4.59 15.24 -4.58
C GLY A 160 5.33 14.28 -5.52
N LEU A 161 4.70 13.19 -5.96
CA LEU A 161 5.27 12.27 -6.97
C LEU A 161 5.46 12.96 -8.31
N LEU A 162 4.42 13.65 -8.81
CA LEU A 162 4.42 14.32 -10.12
C LEU A 162 5.47 15.44 -10.17
N ASP A 163 5.56 16.29 -9.15
CA ASP A 163 6.59 17.33 -9.02
C ASP A 163 7.98 16.75 -8.85
N GLY A 164 8.08 15.50 -8.38
CA GLY A 164 9.31 14.71 -8.35
C GLY A 164 9.66 14.06 -9.69
N GLY A 165 8.81 14.18 -10.71
CA GLY A 165 9.02 13.58 -12.03
C GLY A 165 8.76 12.07 -12.07
N VAL A 166 7.96 11.53 -11.15
CA VAL A 166 7.51 10.13 -11.12
C VAL A 166 6.03 10.08 -11.46
N MET A 167 5.65 9.19 -12.36
CA MET A 167 4.25 8.95 -12.69
C MET A 167 3.52 8.37 -11.49
N ALA A 168 2.38 8.97 -11.12
CA ALA A 168 1.53 8.52 -10.03
C ALA A 168 0.40 7.63 -10.54
N CYS A 169 -0.08 6.69 -9.71
CA CYS A 169 -1.22 5.80 -10.00
C CYS A 169 -2.18 5.74 -8.83
N GLY A 170 -3.38 6.26 -8.99
CA GLY A 170 -4.44 6.14 -7.98
C GLY A 170 -5.04 4.74 -7.95
N LYS A 171 -5.23 4.16 -6.77
CA LYS A 171 -5.71 2.78 -6.62
C LYS A 171 -6.56 2.57 -5.37
N HIS A 172 -7.47 1.59 -5.40
CA HIS A 172 -7.81 0.58 -6.40
C HIS A 172 -9.24 0.81 -6.89
N PHE A 173 -9.40 1.32 -8.10
CA PHE A 173 -10.70 1.73 -8.66
C PHE A 173 -11.70 0.57 -8.78
N PRO A 174 -13.00 0.76 -8.41
CA PRO A 174 -13.67 1.98 -7.95
C PRO A 174 -13.61 2.21 -6.43
N GLY A 175 -12.86 1.42 -5.66
CA GLY A 175 -12.63 1.55 -4.21
C GLY A 175 -12.59 0.19 -3.51
N HIS A 176 -11.57 -0.06 -2.69
CA HIS A 176 -11.34 -1.34 -1.99
C HIS A 176 -11.51 -1.22 -0.47
N GLY A 177 -11.87 -0.03 0.04
CA GLY A 177 -11.80 0.26 1.47
C GLY A 177 -12.92 -0.34 2.33
N ASP A 178 -14.03 -0.80 1.71
CA ASP A 178 -15.18 -1.39 2.42
C ASP A 178 -15.20 -2.94 2.40
N THR A 179 -14.23 -3.58 1.76
CA THR A 179 -14.21 -5.05 1.67
C THR A 179 -13.85 -5.70 3.01
N ASP A 180 -14.44 -6.85 3.29
CA ASP A 180 -14.15 -7.73 4.43
C ASP A 180 -13.25 -8.92 4.07
N THR A 181 -12.97 -9.12 2.80
CA THR A 181 -12.17 -10.22 2.26
C THR A 181 -10.96 -9.70 1.50
N ASP A 182 -9.80 -10.33 1.69
CA ASP A 182 -8.57 -10.03 0.94
C ASP A 182 -8.67 -10.62 -0.48
N SER A 183 -8.51 -9.79 -1.51
CA SER A 183 -8.50 -10.18 -2.92
C SER A 183 -7.35 -11.12 -3.31
N HIS A 184 -6.35 -11.26 -2.45
CA HIS A 184 -5.30 -12.28 -2.59
C HIS A 184 -5.73 -13.68 -2.11
N ILE A 185 -6.88 -13.79 -1.42
CA ILE A 185 -7.36 -15.05 -0.85
C ILE A 185 -8.67 -15.48 -1.51
N GLY A 186 -9.52 -14.53 -1.91
CA GLY A 186 -10.83 -14.76 -2.48
C GLY A 186 -11.31 -13.64 -3.38
N LEU A 187 -12.59 -13.66 -3.76
CA LEU A 187 -13.22 -12.63 -4.59
C LEU A 187 -13.98 -11.66 -3.68
N PRO A 188 -13.39 -10.50 -3.33
CA PRO A 188 -14.01 -9.54 -2.43
C PRO A 188 -15.19 -8.82 -3.10
N ARG A 189 -16.09 -8.29 -2.27
CA ARG A 189 -17.30 -7.64 -2.73
C ARG A 189 -17.60 -6.38 -1.90
N VAL A 190 -18.19 -5.38 -2.54
CA VAL A 190 -18.73 -4.17 -1.91
C VAL A 190 -20.21 -4.07 -2.24
N ASP A 191 -21.05 -4.19 -1.21
CA ASP A 191 -22.52 -4.23 -1.31
C ASP A 191 -23.16 -2.86 -1.00
N LYS A 192 -22.60 -1.79 -1.59
CA LYS A 192 -23.15 -0.44 -1.49
C LYS A 192 -24.01 -0.10 -2.70
N SER A 193 -25.03 0.76 -2.50
CA SER A 193 -25.78 1.35 -3.61
C SER A 193 -24.90 2.27 -4.45
N ARG A 194 -25.35 2.63 -5.64
CA ARG A 194 -24.65 3.59 -6.50
C ARG A 194 -24.42 4.92 -5.79
N GLU A 195 -25.42 5.43 -5.09
CA GLU A 195 -25.36 6.70 -4.35
C GLU A 195 -24.32 6.64 -3.25
N GLN A 196 -24.28 5.54 -2.48
CA GLN A 196 -23.27 5.33 -1.43
C GLN A 196 -21.84 5.26 -1.99
N LEU A 197 -21.67 4.62 -3.16
CA LEU A 197 -20.38 4.58 -3.84
C LEU A 197 -19.93 5.97 -4.32
N GLU A 198 -20.87 6.80 -4.81
CA GLU A 198 -20.59 8.18 -5.22
C GLU A 198 -20.12 9.06 -4.04
N GLU A 199 -20.76 8.90 -2.89
CA GLU A 199 -20.45 9.67 -1.69
C GLU A 199 -19.15 9.27 -1.00
N CYS A 200 -18.70 8.03 -1.19
CA CYS A 200 -17.54 7.47 -0.49
C CYS A 200 -16.43 7.02 -1.44
N GLU A 201 -16.61 5.87 -2.08
CA GLU A 201 -15.53 5.18 -2.82
C GLU A 201 -15.07 5.96 -4.06
N LEU A 202 -16.01 6.54 -4.82
CA LEU A 202 -15.71 7.24 -6.08
C LEU A 202 -15.20 8.66 -5.89
N LEU A 203 -15.47 9.29 -4.75
CA LEU A 203 -15.11 10.68 -4.49
C LEU A 203 -13.59 10.95 -4.63
N PRO A 204 -12.67 10.16 -4.02
CA PRO A 204 -11.24 10.39 -4.18
C PRO A 204 -10.77 10.22 -5.64
N PHE A 205 -11.36 9.29 -6.38
CA PHE A 205 -11.02 9.09 -7.79
C PHE A 205 -11.48 10.27 -8.66
N ARG A 206 -12.68 10.80 -8.41
CA ARG A 206 -13.18 12.00 -9.09
C ARG A 206 -12.24 13.19 -8.85
N ARG A 207 -11.84 13.44 -7.60
CA ARG A 207 -10.86 14.48 -7.24
C ARG A 207 -9.51 14.26 -7.92
N ALA A 208 -9.04 13.01 -7.99
CA ALA A 208 -7.77 12.69 -8.64
C ALA A 208 -7.82 12.92 -10.16
N ILE A 209 -8.93 12.58 -10.82
CA ILE A 209 -9.15 12.84 -12.25
C ILE A 209 -9.18 14.34 -12.53
N GLU A 210 -9.93 15.11 -11.74
CA GLU A 210 -9.98 16.58 -11.82
C GLU A 210 -8.60 17.21 -11.63
N ALA A 211 -7.76 16.63 -10.73
CA ALA A 211 -6.39 17.08 -10.48
C ALA A 211 -5.37 16.56 -11.53
N GLY A 212 -5.80 15.81 -12.54
CA GLY A 212 -4.97 15.35 -13.65
C GLY A 212 -4.08 14.16 -13.34
N ILE A 213 -4.54 13.20 -12.55
CA ILE A 213 -3.81 11.94 -12.29
C ILE A 213 -3.52 11.21 -13.61
N PRO A 214 -2.26 10.76 -13.84
CA PRO A 214 -1.90 10.16 -15.13
C PRO A 214 -2.26 8.69 -15.26
N ALA A 215 -2.43 7.95 -14.15
CA ALA A 215 -2.83 6.54 -14.16
C ALA A 215 -3.80 6.20 -13.05
N ILE A 216 -4.67 5.22 -13.31
CA ILE A 216 -5.56 4.62 -12.32
C ILE A 216 -5.46 3.10 -12.43
N MET A 217 -5.30 2.43 -11.29
CA MET A 217 -5.29 0.97 -11.19
C MET A 217 -6.68 0.46 -10.79
N SER A 218 -7.18 -0.53 -11.54
CA SER A 218 -8.45 -1.20 -11.25
C SER A 218 -8.30 -2.28 -10.17
N SER A 219 -9.38 -2.54 -9.43
CA SER A 219 -9.43 -3.58 -8.40
C SER A 219 -10.07 -4.88 -8.89
N HIS A 220 -9.71 -6.01 -8.23
CA HIS A 220 -10.37 -7.30 -8.46
C HIS A 220 -11.54 -7.51 -7.49
N VAL A 221 -12.41 -6.51 -7.36
CA VAL A 221 -13.54 -6.46 -6.43
C VAL A 221 -14.86 -6.46 -7.20
N LEU A 222 -15.86 -7.14 -6.66
CA LEU A 222 -17.23 -7.14 -7.19
C LEU A 222 -18.00 -5.93 -6.66
N PHE A 223 -18.70 -5.23 -7.57
CA PHE A 223 -19.59 -4.12 -7.27
C PHE A 223 -20.96 -4.36 -7.91
N PRO A 224 -21.89 -5.08 -7.27
CA PRO A 224 -23.16 -5.46 -7.90
C PRO A 224 -24.02 -4.28 -8.36
N ALA A 225 -23.90 -3.12 -7.71
CA ALA A 225 -24.60 -1.89 -8.12
C ALA A 225 -24.05 -1.29 -9.42
N LEU A 226 -22.79 -1.60 -9.81
CA LEU A 226 -22.13 -1.11 -11.02
C LEU A 226 -22.07 -2.18 -12.10
N GLU A 227 -21.93 -3.46 -11.72
CA GLU A 227 -21.79 -4.61 -12.61
C GLU A 227 -22.60 -5.81 -12.09
N PRO A 228 -23.83 -6.03 -12.64
CA PRO A 228 -24.70 -7.11 -12.18
C PRO A 228 -24.23 -8.52 -12.61
N GLU A 229 -23.32 -8.65 -13.59
CA GLU A 229 -22.89 -9.95 -14.12
C GLU A 229 -21.82 -10.66 -13.27
N LYS A 230 -21.59 -10.19 -12.03
CA LYS A 230 -20.58 -10.74 -11.11
C LYS A 230 -19.15 -10.76 -11.68
N LEU A 231 -18.81 -9.81 -12.54
CA LEU A 231 -17.46 -9.59 -12.99
C LEU A 231 -16.72 -8.64 -12.03
N PRO A 232 -15.46 -8.90 -11.68
CA PRO A 232 -14.66 -7.94 -10.93
C PRO A 232 -14.43 -6.66 -11.75
N ALA A 233 -14.26 -5.53 -11.08
CA ALA A 233 -14.14 -4.22 -11.73
C ALA A 233 -13.10 -4.20 -12.86
N THR A 234 -11.95 -4.87 -12.67
CA THR A 234 -10.89 -5.01 -13.69
C THR A 234 -11.40 -5.62 -15.01
N MET A 235 -12.42 -6.47 -14.97
CA MET A 235 -12.94 -7.19 -16.15
C MET A 235 -14.28 -6.64 -16.65
N SER A 236 -14.81 -5.60 -16.01
CA SER A 236 -16.11 -5.00 -16.34
C SER A 236 -15.96 -3.82 -17.30
N ARG A 237 -16.49 -3.94 -18.51
CA ARG A 237 -16.56 -2.83 -19.46
C ARG A 237 -17.45 -1.68 -18.94
N ARG A 238 -18.51 -2.01 -18.19
CA ARG A 238 -19.38 -1.01 -17.55
C ARG A 238 -18.60 -0.14 -16.57
N ILE A 239 -17.66 -0.74 -15.84
CA ILE A 239 -16.85 -0.03 -14.84
C ILE A 239 -15.66 0.70 -15.51
N LEU A 240 -14.84 0.02 -16.32
CA LEU A 240 -13.63 0.63 -16.87
C LEU A 240 -13.92 1.60 -18.02
N THR A 241 -14.78 1.22 -18.96
CA THR A 241 -15.15 2.09 -20.07
C THR A 241 -16.29 3.01 -19.67
N GLY A 242 -17.44 2.47 -19.27
CA GLY A 242 -18.63 3.27 -19.00
C GLY A 242 -18.44 4.25 -17.85
N LEU A 243 -18.06 3.76 -16.65
CA LEU A 243 -17.91 4.64 -15.50
C LEU A 243 -16.61 5.46 -15.56
N LEU A 244 -15.43 4.79 -15.65
CA LEU A 244 -14.16 5.49 -15.49
C LEU A 244 -13.82 6.37 -16.71
N ARG A 245 -13.94 5.86 -17.95
CA ARG A 245 -13.61 6.62 -19.16
C ARG A 245 -14.68 7.65 -19.53
N GLU A 246 -15.94 7.20 -19.64
CA GLU A 246 -16.99 8.00 -20.23
C GLU A 246 -17.66 8.92 -19.21
N GLU A 247 -18.08 8.39 -18.06
CA GLU A 247 -18.81 9.16 -17.06
C GLU A 247 -17.88 10.07 -16.23
N LEU A 248 -16.74 9.52 -15.72
CA LEU A 248 -15.77 10.30 -14.94
C LEU A 248 -14.76 11.05 -15.81
N GLY A 249 -14.74 10.81 -17.14
CA GLY A 249 -13.90 11.52 -18.09
C GLY A 249 -12.40 11.22 -17.97
N PHE A 250 -11.99 10.05 -17.45
CA PHE A 250 -10.58 9.74 -17.27
C PHE A 250 -9.86 9.50 -18.59
N GLY A 251 -8.93 10.38 -18.95
CA GLY A 251 -8.13 10.32 -20.18
C GLY A 251 -6.77 9.61 -20.05
N GLY A 252 -6.31 9.27 -18.82
CA GLY A 252 -5.00 8.68 -18.56
C GLY A 252 -4.93 7.17 -18.79
N VAL A 253 -3.86 6.53 -18.28
CA VAL A 253 -3.63 5.08 -18.40
C VAL A 253 -4.43 4.30 -17.35
N ILE A 254 -5.23 3.33 -17.79
CA ILE A 254 -5.87 2.35 -16.89
C ILE A 254 -4.96 1.11 -16.84
N ILE A 255 -4.49 0.78 -15.64
CA ILE A 255 -3.69 -0.42 -15.38
C ILE A 255 -4.47 -1.40 -14.51
N SER A 256 -4.35 -2.70 -14.76
CA SER A 256 -4.90 -3.71 -13.84
C SER A 256 -4.06 -3.85 -12.59
N ASP A 257 -4.65 -4.27 -11.46
CA ASP A 257 -3.90 -4.94 -10.41
C ASP A 257 -3.33 -6.27 -10.94
N CYS A 258 -2.52 -6.97 -10.16
CA CYS A 258 -1.85 -8.19 -10.59
C CYS A 258 -2.84 -9.28 -11.00
N MET A 259 -2.81 -9.70 -12.27
CA MET A 259 -3.72 -10.70 -12.82
C MET A 259 -3.46 -12.13 -12.31
N GLU A 260 -2.38 -12.33 -11.55
CA GLU A 260 -2.05 -13.59 -10.88
C GLU A 260 -2.60 -13.66 -9.44
N MET A 261 -3.34 -12.65 -8.97
CA MET A 261 -4.03 -12.71 -7.68
C MET A 261 -5.18 -13.72 -7.74
N ASP A 262 -5.44 -14.41 -6.62
CA ASP A 262 -6.43 -15.49 -6.53
C ASP A 262 -7.82 -15.09 -7.00
N ALA A 263 -8.22 -13.85 -6.76
CA ALA A 263 -9.49 -13.29 -7.23
C ALA A 263 -9.67 -13.37 -8.76
N VAL A 264 -8.59 -13.41 -9.53
CA VAL A 264 -8.62 -13.61 -10.99
C VAL A 264 -8.13 -15.00 -11.36
N ALA A 265 -6.95 -15.39 -10.87
CA ALA A 265 -6.30 -16.62 -11.30
C ALA A 265 -7.15 -17.87 -11.05
N LYS A 266 -7.80 -17.98 -9.87
CA LYS A 266 -8.63 -19.14 -9.51
C LYS A 266 -9.99 -19.18 -10.22
N PHE A 267 -10.61 -18.02 -10.48
CA PHE A 267 -11.98 -17.96 -10.99
C PHE A 267 -12.06 -17.83 -12.50
N TYR A 268 -11.06 -17.20 -13.13
CA TYR A 268 -11.08 -16.86 -14.56
C TYR A 268 -9.84 -17.36 -15.32
N GLY A 269 -8.76 -17.64 -14.59
CA GLY A 269 -7.43 -17.89 -15.17
C GLY A 269 -6.74 -16.57 -15.57
N THR A 270 -5.45 -16.45 -15.28
CA THR A 270 -4.66 -15.22 -15.49
C THR A 270 -4.76 -14.69 -16.92
N VAL A 271 -4.52 -15.53 -17.93
CA VAL A 271 -4.50 -15.12 -19.35
C VAL A 271 -5.89 -14.72 -19.84
N ASN A 272 -6.93 -15.47 -19.45
CA ASN A 272 -8.31 -15.13 -19.79
C ASN A 272 -8.75 -13.83 -19.12
N GLY A 273 -8.42 -13.66 -17.84
CA GLY A 273 -8.69 -12.45 -17.09
C GLY A 273 -8.00 -11.23 -17.70
N ALA A 274 -6.72 -11.36 -18.08
CA ALA A 274 -5.97 -10.29 -18.73
C ALA A 274 -6.59 -9.89 -20.08
N ALA A 275 -6.99 -10.88 -20.89
CA ALA A 275 -7.69 -10.60 -22.14
C ALA A 275 -9.05 -9.92 -21.93
N ALA A 276 -9.79 -10.30 -20.88
CA ALA A 276 -11.05 -9.67 -20.49
C ALA A 276 -10.83 -8.22 -19.99
N ALA A 277 -9.79 -7.98 -19.17
CA ALA A 277 -9.44 -6.64 -18.69
C ALA A 277 -9.13 -5.67 -19.85
N LEU A 278 -8.31 -6.13 -20.82
CA LEU A 278 -8.01 -5.34 -22.03
C LEU A 278 -9.25 -5.07 -22.89
N LYS A 279 -10.22 -6.01 -22.96
CA LYS A 279 -11.51 -5.78 -23.63
C LYS A 279 -12.42 -4.85 -22.85
N ALA A 280 -12.31 -4.84 -21.53
CA ALA A 280 -13.06 -3.96 -20.64
C ALA A 280 -12.59 -2.50 -20.71
N GLY A 281 -11.38 -2.24 -21.22
CA GLY A 281 -10.84 -0.88 -21.39
C GLY A 281 -9.56 -0.60 -20.60
N ALA A 282 -8.95 -1.61 -19.97
CA ALA A 282 -7.59 -1.49 -19.42
C ALA A 282 -6.57 -1.24 -20.55
N ASP A 283 -5.59 -0.38 -20.29
CA ASP A 283 -4.50 -0.10 -21.22
C ASP A 283 -3.31 -1.03 -20.97
N ILE A 284 -3.02 -1.34 -19.71
CA ILE A 284 -1.91 -2.20 -19.30
C ILE A 284 -2.42 -3.27 -18.35
N VAL A 285 -1.99 -4.51 -18.54
CA VAL A 285 -2.23 -5.61 -17.59
C VAL A 285 -0.93 -6.04 -16.91
N CYS A 286 -0.99 -6.26 -15.58
CA CYS A 286 0.14 -6.68 -14.76
C CYS A 286 0.19 -8.20 -14.64
N ILE A 287 1.29 -8.81 -15.14
CA ILE A 287 1.64 -10.23 -14.94
C ILE A 287 2.95 -10.26 -14.14
N SER A 288 2.82 -10.35 -12.82
CA SER A 288 3.88 -9.90 -11.91
C SER A 288 4.91 -10.96 -11.53
N HIS A 289 4.62 -12.25 -11.78
CA HIS A 289 5.42 -13.34 -11.20
C HIS A 289 5.86 -14.39 -12.23
N THR A 290 5.02 -14.72 -13.21
CA THR A 290 5.18 -15.88 -14.07
C THR A 290 5.43 -15.47 -15.52
N ALA A 291 6.69 -15.54 -15.98
CA ALA A 291 7.08 -15.15 -17.33
C ALA A 291 6.31 -15.94 -18.43
N ALA A 292 5.98 -17.22 -18.19
CA ALA A 292 5.19 -18.01 -19.13
C ALA A 292 3.77 -17.46 -19.33
N LEU A 293 3.10 -17.01 -18.26
CA LEU A 293 1.78 -16.38 -18.33
C LEU A 293 1.84 -15.02 -19.02
N ALA A 294 2.91 -14.25 -18.78
CA ALA A 294 3.14 -12.99 -19.49
C ALA A 294 3.34 -13.22 -21.00
N ARG A 295 4.07 -14.28 -21.37
CA ARG A 295 4.25 -14.69 -22.77
C ARG A 295 2.93 -15.05 -23.43
N GLU A 296 2.16 -15.97 -22.82
CA GLU A 296 0.87 -16.41 -23.36
C GLU A 296 -0.11 -15.22 -23.49
N THR A 297 -0.11 -14.32 -22.53
CA THR A 297 -0.93 -13.08 -22.60
C THR A 297 -0.49 -12.19 -23.76
N ALA A 298 0.80 -12.01 -23.97
CA ALA A 298 1.35 -11.19 -25.06
C ALA A 298 1.03 -11.81 -26.44
N GLU A 299 1.16 -13.12 -26.58
CA GLU A 299 0.83 -13.84 -27.82
C GLU A 299 -0.65 -13.74 -28.16
N ARG A 300 -1.52 -13.88 -27.14
CA ARG A 300 -2.97 -13.72 -27.32
C ARG A 300 -3.37 -12.29 -27.72
N LEU A 301 -2.72 -11.29 -27.11
CA LEU A 301 -2.98 -9.90 -27.47
C LEU A 301 -2.44 -9.57 -28.86
N TRP A 302 -1.32 -10.12 -29.25
CA TRP A 302 -0.79 -10.00 -30.58
C TRP A 302 -1.77 -10.55 -31.64
N GLN A 303 -2.30 -11.78 -31.45
CA GLN A 303 -3.33 -12.35 -32.31
C GLN A 303 -4.57 -11.44 -32.41
N ARG A 304 -4.95 -10.83 -31.27
CA ARG A 304 -6.05 -9.86 -31.23
C ARG A 304 -5.74 -8.63 -32.09
N TYR A 305 -4.52 -8.11 -32.03
CA TYR A 305 -4.11 -6.98 -32.87
C TYR A 305 -4.13 -7.30 -34.37
N GLU A 306 -3.74 -8.54 -34.74
CA GLU A 306 -3.78 -8.98 -36.14
C GLU A 306 -5.20 -9.14 -36.67
N ALA A 307 -6.13 -9.62 -35.84
CA ALA A 307 -7.51 -9.88 -36.20
C ALA A 307 -8.43 -8.65 -36.06
N ALA A 308 -8.02 -7.63 -35.30
CA ALA A 308 -8.87 -6.49 -34.99
C ALA A 308 -9.17 -5.62 -36.22
N GLU A 309 -10.44 -5.31 -36.40
CA GLU A 309 -10.97 -4.42 -37.47
C GLU A 309 -11.92 -3.36 -36.87
N GLY A 310 -12.27 -2.36 -37.67
CA GLY A 310 -13.28 -1.39 -37.32
C GLY A 310 -13.07 -0.68 -35.98
N GLU A 311 -14.06 -0.73 -35.09
CA GLU A 311 -13.99 -0.07 -33.77
C GLU A 311 -12.99 -0.71 -32.83
N GLU A 312 -12.86 -2.04 -32.82
CA GLU A 312 -11.88 -2.73 -31.98
C GLU A 312 -10.45 -2.30 -32.30
N ARG A 313 -10.13 -2.15 -33.59
CA ARG A 313 -8.82 -1.63 -34.02
C ARG A 313 -8.57 -0.22 -33.50
N ARG A 314 -9.55 0.66 -33.62
CA ARG A 314 -9.46 2.03 -33.10
C ARG A 314 -9.31 2.08 -31.58
N GLU A 315 -9.98 1.18 -30.83
CA GLU A 315 -9.83 1.09 -29.38
C GLU A 315 -8.40 0.72 -28.98
N LEU A 316 -7.80 -0.29 -29.65
CA LEU A 316 -6.41 -0.69 -29.42
C LEU A 316 -5.43 0.42 -29.76
N GLU A 317 -5.62 1.13 -30.85
CA GLU A 317 -4.80 2.27 -31.26
C GLU A 317 -4.87 3.41 -30.24
N ARG A 318 -6.06 3.83 -29.80
CA ARG A 318 -6.25 4.84 -28.75
C ARG A 318 -5.61 4.43 -27.43
N SER A 319 -5.66 3.15 -27.06
CA SER A 319 -4.99 2.62 -25.88
C SER A 319 -3.46 2.71 -25.99
N GLY A 320 -2.91 2.33 -27.14
CA GLY A 320 -1.47 2.49 -27.43
C GLY A 320 -1.01 3.96 -27.41
N GLU A 321 -1.85 4.90 -27.91
CA GLU A 321 -1.57 6.32 -27.87
C GLU A 321 -1.50 6.87 -26.43
N ARG A 322 -2.44 6.47 -25.54
CA ARG A 322 -2.39 6.86 -24.12
C ARG A 322 -1.11 6.38 -23.44
N ILE A 323 -0.69 5.14 -23.68
CA ILE A 323 0.56 4.59 -23.16
C ILE A 323 1.76 5.40 -23.69
N ALA A 324 1.79 5.66 -24.99
CA ALA A 324 2.89 6.39 -25.62
C ALA A 324 2.98 7.83 -25.12
N GLU A 325 1.85 8.52 -24.94
CA GLU A 325 1.81 9.88 -24.37
C GLU A 325 2.33 9.92 -22.93
N ALA A 326 1.87 8.99 -22.09
CA ALA A 326 2.35 8.90 -20.71
C ALA A 326 3.86 8.58 -20.65
N LYS A 327 4.36 7.71 -21.53
CA LYS A 327 5.80 7.43 -21.65
C LYS A 327 6.58 8.68 -22.05
N ARG A 328 6.17 9.43 -23.06
CA ARG A 328 6.84 10.69 -23.44
C ARG A 328 6.97 11.65 -22.26
N ARG A 329 5.94 11.73 -21.41
CA ARG A 329 5.92 12.65 -20.27
C ARG A 329 6.82 12.21 -19.10
N PHE A 330 6.89 10.92 -18.80
CA PHE A 330 7.47 10.45 -17.53
C PHE A 330 8.78 9.67 -17.66
N THR A 331 9.18 9.19 -18.85
CA THR A 331 10.38 8.37 -18.99
C THR A 331 11.64 9.18 -19.32
N ALA A 332 11.53 10.40 -19.87
CA ALA A 332 12.65 11.22 -20.35
C ALA A 332 13.36 12.06 -19.25
N VAL A 333 13.09 11.82 -17.99
CA VAL A 333 13.55 12.72 -16.90
C VAL A 333 14.99 12.41 -16.45
N PRO A 334 15.88 13.41 -16.27
CA PRO A 334 17.27 13.23 -15.84
C PRO A 334 17.39 12.55 -14.47
N LYS A 335 18.48 11.81 -14.25
CA LYS A 335 18.80 11.24 -12.92
C LYS A 335 18.99 12.38 -11.91
N ALA A 336 18.37 12.25 -10.74
CA ALA A 336 18.56 13.16 -9.62
C ALA A 336 19.67 12.62 -8.69
N GLU A 337 20.56 13.51 -8.22
CA GLU A 337 21.44 13.17 -7.10
C GLU A 337 20.66 13.26 -5.79
N THR A 338 20.84 12.27 -4.92
CA THR A 338 20.14 12.21 -3.62
C THR A 338 21.13 12.17 -2.45
N GLN A 339 20.87 13.00 -1.45
CA GLN A 339 21.61 12.98 -0.19
C GLN A 339 20.85 12.07 0.82
N ILE A 340 21.05 10.78 0.70
CA ILE A 340 20.27 9.75 1.43
C ILE A 340 20.20 9.98 2.95
N PHE A 341 21.28 10.50 3.56
CA PHE A 341 21.29 10.78 5.00
C PHE A 341 20.22 11.81 5.40
N LYS A 342 20.09 12.90 4.61
CA LYS A 342 19.04 13.93 4.83
C LYS A 342 17.65 13.34 4.64
N LEU A 343 17.48 12.49 3.62
CA LEU A 343 16.19 11.85 3.36
C LEU A 343 15.76 10.92 4.52
N ARG A 344 16.71 10.20 5.12
CA ARG A 344 16.42 9.35 6.29
C ARG A 344 16.02 10.16 7.53
N ALA A 345 16.68 11.29 7.77
CA ALA A 345 16.30 12.17 8.87
C ALA A 345 14.87 12.70 8.68
N GLN A 346 14.56 13.21 7.49
CA GLN A 346 13.20 13.69 7.16
C GLN A 346 12.13 12.59 7.28
N ALA A 347 12.43 11.37 6.82
CA ALA A 347 11.49 10.25 6.94
C ALA A 347 11.24 9.85 8.39
N ARG A 348 12.28 9.92 9.26
CA ARG A 348 12.14 9.70 10.69
C ARG A 348 11.29 10.80 11.34
N ASP A 349 11.61 12.06 11.05
CA ASP A 349 10.91 13.20 11.64
C ASP A 349 9.40 13.14 11.29
N MET A 350 9.03 12.84 10.04
CA MET A 350 7.63 12.62 9.65
C MET A 350 6.97 11.43 10.36
N LEU A 351 7.72 10.37 10.68
CA LEU A 351 7.18 9.25 11.45
C LEU A 351 6.91 9.66 12.91
N GLU A 352 7.82 10.39 13.51
CA GLU A 352 7.66 10.92 14.87
C GLU A 352 6.50 11.92 14.94
N GLU A 353 6.39 12.84 13.97
CA GLU A 353 5.26 13.79 13.82
C GLU A 353 3.89 13.05 13.72
N SER A 354 3.88 11.81 13.24
CA SER A 354 2.63 11.06 13.03
C SER A 354 2.05 10.41 14.29
N PHE A 355 2.82 10.24 15.34
CA PHE A 355 2.36 9.52 16.54
C PHE A 355 1.28 10.32 17.27
N VAL A 356 0.19 9.64 17.61
CA VAL A 356 -0.96 10.24 18.31
C VAL A 356 -1.06 9.69 19.72
N LEU A 357 -0.97 10.58 20.71
CA LEU A 357 -1.18 10.24 22.11
C LEU A 357 -2.66 10.46 22.49
N MET A 358 -3.23 9.46 23.14
CA MET A 358 -4.64 9.45 23.54
C MET A 358 -4.78 9.18 25.02
N ASN A 359 -5.83 9.75 25.62
CA ASN A 359 -6.30 9.44 26.98
C ASN A 359 -5.31 9.78 28.12
N GLY A 360 -4.50 10.81 27.95
CA GLY A 360 -3.62 11.34 29.00
C GLY A 360 -2.12 11.15 28.72
N PRO A 361 -1.27 11.60 29.65
CA PRO A 361 0.18 11.50 29.48
C PRO A 361 0.66 10.04 29.54
N ILE A 362 1.83 9.79 28.95
CA ILE A 362 2.51 8.50 29.10
C ILE A 362 2.81 8.27 30.60
N PRO A 363 2.39 7.14 31.17
CA PRO A 363 2.69 6.83 32.57
C PRO A 363 4.20 6.59 32.77
N PRO A 364 4.77 7.01 33.92
CA PRO A 364 6.17 6.68 34.23
C PRO A 364 6.37 5.17 34.32
N LEU A 365 7.46 4.68 33.75
CA LEU A 365 7.76 3.24 33.70
C LEU A 365 8.02 2.66 35.12
N GLY A 366 8.62 3.44 36.03
CA GLY A 366 9.03 2.99 37.36
C GLY A 366 10.16 1.98 37.32
N ASP A 367 10.39 1.29 38.45
CA ASP A 367 11.60 0.44 38.66
C ASP A 367 11.45 -0.97 38.04
N SER A 368 10.23 -1.44 37.77
CA SER A 368 10.00 -2.80 37.28
C SER A 368 8.88 -2.81 36.20
N PRO A 369 9.08 -2.14 35.07
CA PRO A 369 8.11 -2.14 33.99
C PRO A 369 7.94 -3.53 33.37
N PHE A 370 6.75 -3.79 32.82
CA PHE A 370 6.48 -5.03 32.11
C PHE A 370 5.99 -4.74 30.68
N PHE A 371 6.74 -5.23 29.70
CA PHE A 371 6.46 -5.05 28.29
C PHE A 371 5.84 -6.32 27.71
N THR A 372 4.70 -6.18 27.03
CA THR A 372 4.02 -7.33 26.43
C THR A 372 3.32 -6.96 25.13
N GLY A 373 2.88 -7.98 24.39
CA GLY A 373 2.16 -7.84 23.12
C GLY A 373 2.68 -8.79 22.06
N CYS A 374 2.08 -8.74 20.86
CA CYS A 374 2.45 -9.60 19.75
C CYS A 374 3.79 -9.18 19.10
N ALA A 375 4.40 -10.13 18.39
CA ALA A 375 5.48 -9.83 17.44
C ALA A 375 4.90 -9.20 16.16
N ASN A 376 5.77 -8.75 15.25
CA ASN A 376 5.33 -8.28 13.94
C ASN A 376 4.88 -9.47 13.08
N SER A 377 3.64 -9.44 12.60
CA SER A 377 3.11 -10.35 11.60
C SER A 377 2.83 -9.60 10.29
N ARG A 378 2.81 -10.35 9.18
CA ARG A 378 2.46 -9.77 7.88
C ARG A 378 0.98 -9.37 7.86
N ALA A 379 0.72 -8.11 7.55
CA ALA A 379 -0.62 -7.54 7.59
C ALA A 379 -1.55 -8.10 6.51
N SER A 380 -1.06 -8.14 5.27
CA SER A 380 -1.74 -8.64 4.07
C SER A 380 -0.69 -9.10 3.07
N GLN A 381 -1.11 -9.75 1.99
CA GLN A 381 -0.19 -10.14 0.92
C GLN A 381 0.47 -8.92 0.23
N ALA A 382 -0.19 -7.78 0.18
CA ALA A 382 0.35 -6.53 -0.35
C ALA A 382 1.49 -5.97 0.52
N SER A 383 1.45 -6.22 1.85
CA SER A 383 2.45 -5.71 2.79
C SER A 383 3.84 -6.30 2.55
N SER A 384 4.85 -5.50 2.86
CA SER A 384 6.24 -5.96 2.87
C SER A 384 6.42 -7.07 3.92
N ALA A 385 7.34 -8.01 3.65
CA ALA A 385 7.59 -9.10 4.59
C ALA A 385 8.07 -8.57 5.96
N ALA A 386 7.53 -9.15 7.02
CA ALA A 386 7.84 -8.80 8.41
C ALA A 386 9.21 -9.32 8.90
N ASN A 387 9.98 -9.99 8.03
CA ASN A 387 11.21 -10.69 8.38
C ASN A 387 12.26 -9.75 9.00
N GLY A 388 12.77 -10.12 10.16
CA GLY A 388 13.87 -9.42 10.83
C GLY A 388 13.47 -8.21 11.69
N VAL A 389 12.18 -7.88 11.81
CA VAL A 389 11.71 -6.87 12.78
C VAL A 389 11.61 -7.51 14.16
N PRO A 390 12.37 -7.04 15.16
CA PRO A 390 12.32 -7.63 16.49
C PRO A 390 11.00 -7.34 17.19
N ALA A 391 10.58 -8.19 18.12
CA ALA A 391 9.40 -7.93 18.93
C ALA A 391 9.60 -6.69 19.84
N LEU A 392 8.66 -5.75 19.78
CA LEU A 392 8.71 -4.51 20.57
C LEU A 392 8.91 -4.78 22.07
N PRO A 393 8.18 -5.73 22.72
CA PRO A 393 8.37 -6.01 24.15
C PRO A 393 9.82 -6.36 24.50
N THR A 394 10.47 -7.17 23.66
CA THR A 394 11.86 -7.59 23.88
C THR A 394 12.85 -6.42 23.75
N VAL A 395 12.63 -5.55 22.76
CA VAL A 395 13.49 -4.36 22.56
C VAL A 395 13.36 -3.38 23.72
N MET A 396 12.13 -3.12 24.15
CA MET A 396 11.84 -2.16 25.23
C MET A 396 12.35 -2.67 26.57
N ALA A 397 12.15 -3.95 26.90
CA ALA A 397 12.70 -4.54 28.13
C ALA A 397 14.23 -4.49 28.18
N ARG A 398 14.90 -4.68 27.04
CA ARG A 398 16.37 -4.53 26.94
C ARG A 398 16.82 -3.08 27.15
N ARG A 399 16.05 -2.11 26.67
CA ARG A 399 16.39 -0.68 26.75
C ARG A 399 16.10 -0.08 28.11
N PHE A 400 14.97 -0.42 28.73
CA PHE A 400 14.46 0.21 29.95
C PHE A 400 14.53 -0.69 31.19
N GLY A 401 14.98 -1.92 31.04
CA GLY A 401 14.90 -2.92 32.11
C GLY A 401 13.49 -3.49 32.27
N GLY A 402 13.31 -4.30 33.33
CA GLY A 402 12.01 -4.90 33.64
C GLY A 402 11.74 -6.23 32.95
N GLY A 403 10.49 -6.71 33.06
CA GLY A 403 10.06 -7.98 32.49
C GLY A 403 9.49 -7.85 31.09
N CYS A 404 9.50 -8.96 30.32
CA CYS A 404 8.74 -9.01 29.07
C CYS A 404 8.08 -10.36 28.81
N ALA A 405 7.04 -10.33 27.97
CA ALA A 405 6.43 -11.50 27.36
C ALA A 405 5.91 -11.15 25.96
N VAL A 406 6.27 -11.95 24.97
CA VAL A 406 5.71 -11.84 23.61
C VAL A 406 4.58 -12.83 23.50
N CYS A 407 3.43 -12.40 23.00
CA CYS A 407 2.28 -13.26 22.77
C CYS A 407 2.12 -13.63 21.28
N SER A 408 1.28 -14.62 21.02
CA SER A 408 0.78 -14.94 19.68
C SER A 408 -0.02 -13.78 19.09
N ASP A 409 -0.27 -13.83 17.78
CA ASP A 409 -1.07 -12.79 17.09
C ASP A 409 -2.52 -12.73 17.60
N ASP A 410 -3.07 -13.86 18.03
CA ASP A 410 -4.40 -13.96 18.65
C ASP A 410 -4.30 -14.84 19.91
N PRO A 411 -3.86 -14.27 21.06
CA PRO A 411 -3.59 -15.03 22.26
C PRO A 411 -4.87 -15.63 22.86
N ASP A 412 -4.80 -16.90 23.23
CA ASP A 412 -5.88 -17.62 23.88
C ASP A 412 -5.99 -17.29 25.39
N SER A 413 -6.98 -17.87 26.05
CA SER A 413 -7.25 -17.63 27.47
C SER A 413 -6.12 -18.08 28.41
N GLU A 414 -5.39 -19.13 28.07
CA GLU A 414 -4.27 -19.64 28.87
C GLU A 414 -3.05 -18.71 28.76
N GLU A 415 -2.73 -18.28 27.56
CA GLU A 415 -1.65 -17.33 27.29
C GLU A 415 -1.93 -15.97 27.95
N ILE A 416 -3.18 -15.46 27.83
CA ILE A 416 -3.63 -14.24 28.50
C ILE A 416 -3.47 -14.34 30.02
N ALA A 417 -3.90 -15.44 30.62
CA ALA A 417 -3.79 -15.65 32.06
C ALA A 417 -2.32 -15.75 32.51
N ALA A 418 -1.45 -16.37 31.71
CA ALA A 418 -0.01 -16.46 32.00
C ALA A 418 0.66 -15.08 31.98
N ILE A 419 0.34 -14.24 30.98
CA ILE A 419 0.84 -12.87 30.88
C ILE A 419 0.34 -12.01 32.03
N ALA A 420 -0.96 -12.08 32.36
CA ALA A 420 -1.54 -11.33 33.45
C ALA A 420 -0.90 -11.67 34.82
N ARG A 421 -0.55 -12.95 35.06
CA ARG A 421 0.20 -13.35 36.26
C ARG A 421 1.58 -12.69 36.32
N LYS A 422 2.32 -12.63 35.23
CA LYS A 422 3.64 -11.96 35.16
C LYS A 422 3.54 -10.45 35.38
N ALA A 423 2.48 -9.82 34.89
CA ALA A 423 2.26 -8.39 34.99
C ALA A 423 1.83 -7.89 36.38
N ARG A 424 1.41 -8.77 37.33
CA ARG A 424 0.83 -8.38 38.63
C ARG A 424 1.69 -7.43 39.46
N ASN A 425 3.01 -7.61 39.45
CA ASN A 425 3.93 -6.83 40.24
C ASN A 425 4.64 -5.71 39.46
N ALA A 426 4.21 -5.46 38.22
CA ALA A 426 4.78 -4.42 37.40
C ALA A 426 4.50 -3.00 37.95
N SER A 427 5.48 -2.11 37.86
CA SER A 427 5.32 -0.69 38.15
C SER A 427 4.48 0.01 37.07
N CYS A 428 4.65 -0.41 35.81
CA CYS A 428 3.90 0.02 34.66
C CYS A 428 3.76 -1.13 33.66
N ILE A 429 2.64 -1.22 32.94
CA ILE A 429 2.41 -2.19 31.87
C ILE A 429 2.44 -1.46 30.53
N VAL A 430 3.32 -1.89 29.63
CA VAL A 430 3.36 -1.40 28.23
C VAL A 430 2.94 -2.55 27.31
N LEU A 431 1.78 -2.43 26.71
CA LEU A 431 1.21 -3.41 25.79
C LEU A 431 1.29 -2.87 24.36
N ASN A 432 1.85 -3.63 23.42
CA ASN A 432 1.62 -3.35 22.01
C ASN A 432 0.58 -4.30 21.41
N THR A 433 -0.23 -3.73 20.50
CA THR A 433 -1.24 -4.44 19.70
C THR A 433 -0.96 -4.27 18.21
N SER A 434 -1.51 -5.15 17.39
CA SER A 434 -1.41 -5.10 15.93
C SER A 434 -2.66 -5.72 15.29
N GLY A 435 -3.64 -4.88 14.91
CA GLY A 435 -4.89 -5.33 14.32
C GLY A 435 -5.81 -6.07 15.31
N ALA A 436 -5.94 -5.56 16.54
CA ALA A 436 -6.65 -6.22 17.63
C ALA A 436 -8.16 -6.39 17.40
N LEU A 437 -8.78 -5.63 16.50
CA LEU A 437 -10.19 -5.87 16.13
C LEU A 437 -10.38 -7.16 15.33
N ARG A 438 -9.37 -7.58 14.57
CA ARG A 438 -9.40 -8.86 13.84
C ARG A 438 -8.86 -10.02 14.67
N ASN A 439 -7.96 -9.72 15.62
CA ASN A 439 -7.31 -10.66 16.53
C ASN A 439 -7.83 -10.39 17.94
N SER A 440 -9.05 -10.86 18.25
CA SER A 440 -9.80 -10.48 19.45
C SER A 440 -9.09 -10.84 20.77
N GLY A 441 -8.22 -11.84 20.77
CA GLY A 441 -7.38 -12.19 21.92
C GLY A 441 -6.49 -11.03 22.39
N GLN A 442 -5.99 -10.18 21.48
CA GLN A 442 -5.23 -8.99 21.87
C GLN A 442 -6.10 -7.95 22.60
N LEU A 443 -7.36 -7.78 22.15
CA LEU A 443 -8.32 -6.91 22.83
C LEU A 443 -8.66 -7.46 24.22
N ILE A 444 -8.89 -8.77 24.33
CA ILE A 444 -9.16 -9.44 25.61
C ILE A 444 -7.94 -9.31 26.54
N LEU A 445 -6.71 -9.46 26.03
CA LEU A 445 -5.48 -9.24 26.78
C LEU A 445 -5.41 -7.82 27.34
N MET A 446 -5.68 -6.80 26.50
CA MET A 446 -5.70 -5.39 26.90
C MET A 446 -6.67 -5.16 28.05
N LEU A 447 -7.91 -5.64 27.92
CA LEU A 447 -8.95 -5.49 28.96
C LEU A 447 -8.60 -6.26 30.23
N THR A 448 -7.98 -7.45 30.11
CA THR A 448 -7.55 -8.25 31.26
C THR A 448 -6.43 -7.59 32.04
N LEU A 449 -5.43 -7.04 31.35
CA LEU A 449 -4.35 -6.27 31.99
C LEU A 449 -4.89 -4.99 32.64
N GLY A 450 -5.87 -4.32 32.03
CA GLY A 450 -6.54 -3.16 32.61
C GLY A 450 -7.21 -3.44 33.97
N LYS A 451 -7.69 -4.66 34.23
CA LYS A 451 -8.25 -5.06 35.53
C LYS A 451 -7.21 -5.06 36.65
N LEU A 452 -5.93 -5.10 36.35
CA LEU A 452 -4.85 -5.03 37.35
C LEU A 452 -4.69 -3.64 37.95
N LYS A 453 -5.31 -2.60 37.40
CA LYS A 453 -5.28 -1.20 37.87
C LYS A 453 -3.87 -0.60 38.00
N LYS A 454 -2.92 -1.12 37.22
CA LYS A 454 -1.56 -0.58 37.14
C LYS A 454 -1.50 0.59 36.16
N PRO A 455 -0.54 1.53 36.28
CA PRO A 455 -0.21 2.45 35.20
C PRO A 455 -0.02 1.65 33.90
N MET A 456 -0.70 2.06 32.82
CA MET A 456 -0.74 1.27 31.59
C MET A 456 -0.63 2.15 30.35
N LEU A 457 0.21 1.73 29.42
CA LEU A 457 0.30 2.29 28.08
C LEU A 457 -0.03 1.21 27.05
N VAL A 458 -0.92 1.52 26.11
CA VAL A 458 -1.23 0.65 24.97
C VAL A 458 -0.73 1.30 23.70
N ILE A 459 0.03 0.57 22.89
CA ILE A 459 0.63 1.05 21.64
C ILE A 459 0.04 0.26 20.48
N ALA A 460 -0.84 0.89 19.70
CA ALA A 460 -1.38 0.31 18.47
C ALA A 460 -0.36 0.45 17.34
N MET A 461 0.25 -0.66 16.93
CA MET A 461 1.34 -0.71 15.94
C MET A 461 0.82 -0.70 14.48
N ARG A 462 -0.49 -0.74 14.29
CA ARG A 462 -1.18 -0.70 12.99
C ARG A 462 -2.45 0.13 13.12
N GLU A 463 -3.58 -0.37 12.58
CA GLU A 463 -4.88 0.28 12.73
C GLU A 463 -5.20 0.46 14.21
N PRO A 464 -5.51 1.68 14.69
CA PRO A 464 -5.58 1.96 16.13
C PRO A 464 -6.99 1.77 16.72
N TYR A 465 -7.89 1.09 16.04
CA TYR A 465 -9.31 1.01 16.42
C TYR A 465 -9.57 0.44 17.81
N GLU A 466 -8.69 -0.44 18.33
CA GLU A 466 -8.75 -0.97 19.68
C GLU A 466 -8.53 0.09 20.77
N LEU A 467 -7.90 1.21 20.46
CA LEU A 467 -7.69 2.29 21.41
C LEU A 467 -9.00 2.95 21.89
N ARG A 468 -10.13 2.72 21.21
CA ARG A 468 -11.47 3.08 21.69
C ARG A 468 -11.86 2.37 22.98
N TYR A 469 -11.33 1.17 23.19
CA TYR A 469 -11.64 0.30 24.33
C TYR A 469 -10.61 0.41 25.45
N LEU A 470 -9.77 1.46 25.43
CA LEU A 470 -8.77 1.68 26.48
C LEU A 470 -9.40 1.71 27.87
N PRO A 471 -8.82 1.02 28.86
CA PRO A 471 -9.16 1.21 30.26
C PRO A 471 -9.02 2.69 30.64
N LYS A 472 -9.94 3.24 31.44
CA LYS A 472 -9.96 4.69 31.80
C LYS A 472 -8.64 5.25 32.33
N HIS A 473 -7.79 4.40 32.94
CA HIS A 473 -6.50 4.78 33.52
C HIS A 473 -5.31 4.49 32.60
N ALA A 474 -5.56 3.98 31.39
CA ALA A 474 -4.52 3.67 30.43
C ALA A 474 -4.38 4.81 29.41
N ALA A 475 -3.13 5.15 29.06
CA ALA A 475 -2.82 5.97 27.90
C ALA A 475 -2.71 5.11 26.64
N GLY A 476 -2.88 5.71 25.46
CA GLY A 476 -2.75 5.03 24.19
C GLY A 476 -1.84 5.79 23.22
N ILE A 477 -1.07 5.07 22.41
CA ILE A 477 -0.33 5.63 21.27
C ILE A 477 -0.75 4.92 20.00
N ALA A 478 -1.17 5.67 18.98
CA ALA A 478 -1.29 5.19 17.62
C ALA A 478 0.05 5.39 16.90
N ALA A 479 0.67 4.27 16.44
CA ALA A 479 2.01 4.25 15.85
C ALA A 479 2.04 3.78 14.39
N TRP A 480 0.91 3.35 13.82
CA TRP A 480 0.59 3.13 12.40
C TRP A 480 1.33 2.00 11.69
N GLU A 481 2.53 1.63 12.11
CA GLU A 481 3.33 0.60 11.48
C GLU A 481 4.16 -0.18 12.49
N TYR A 482 4.29 -1.48 12.30
CA TYR A 482 5.21 -2.33 13.06
C TYR A 482 6.53 -2.46 12.29
N SER A 483 7.49 -1.59 12.59
CA SER A 483 8.78 -1.55 11.91
C SER A 483 9.92 -1.27 12.89
N THR A 484 11.16 -1.58 12.51
CA THR A 484 12.34 -1.27 13.33
C THR A 484 12.47 0.22 13.62
N ARG A 485 12.10 1.09 12.66
CA ARG A 485 12.14 2.55 12.83
C ARG A 485 11.05 3.04 13.78
N SER A 486 9.85 2.47 13.71
CA SER A 486 8.75 2.79 14.62
C SER A 486 9.10 2.36 16.05
N ILE A 487 9.69 1.16 16.24
CA ILE A 487 10.18 0.71 17.53
C ILE A 487 11.26 1.64 18.11
N ALA A 488 12.18 2.12 17.25
CA ALA A 488 13.21 3.07 17.69
C ALA A 488 12.61 4.42 18.13
N ALA A 489 11.67 4.98 17.36
CA ALA A 489 10.96 6.22 17.67
C ALA A 489 10.12 6.08 18.96
N LEU A 490 9.41 4.96 19.14
CA LEU A 490 8.69 4.67 20.39
C LEU A 490 9.63 4.59 21.61
N GLY A 491 10.85 4.10 21.41
CA GLY A 491 11.87 4.14 22.45
C GLY A 491 12.26 5.57 22.85
N HIS A 492 12.23 6.55 21.94
CA HIS A 492 12.40 7.97 22.27
C HIS A 492 11.19 8.49 23.03
N CYS A 493 9.97 8.19 22.58
CA CYS A 493 8.74 8.58 23.28
C CYS A 493 8.74 8.14 24.75
N LEU A 494 9.17 6.91 25.03
CA LEU A 494 9.23 6.37 26.39
C LEU A 494 10.37 6.95 27.24
N SER A 495 11.37 7.59 26.64
CA SER A 495 12.45 8.29 27.35
C SER A 495 12.04 9.68 27.87
N GLY A 496 10.88 10.22 27.49
CA GLY A 496 10.34 11.49 27.98
C GLY A 496 10.70 12.72 27.17
N ASP A 497 11.54 12.61 26.15
CA ASP A 497 12.01 13.74 25.32
C ASP A 497 11.21 13.89 24.03
N PHE A 498 9.87 13.68 24.07
CA PHE A 498 9.07 13.58 22.86
C PHE A 498 7.78 14.40 22.96
N GLU A 499 7.53 15.25 21.95
CA GLU A 499 6.29 16.02 21.83
C GLU A 499 5.38 15.34 20.78
N PHE A 500 4.16 15.00 21.18
CA PHE A 500 3.16 14.43 20.29
C PHE A 500 2.41 15.55 19.56
N THR A 501 2.62 15.64 18.26
CA THR A 501 1.96 16.63 17.39
C THR A 501 0.90 16.01 16.48
N GLY A 502 0.92 14.69 16.30
CA GLY A 502 0.00 13.95 15.44
C GLY A 502 -1.46 14.05 15.89
N ARG A 503 -2.36 14.01 14.91
CA ARG A 503 -3.81 14.04 15.12
C ARG A 503 -4.46 12.78 14.53
N MET A 504 -5.48 12.24 15.22
CA MET A 504 -6.23 11.08 14.75
C MET A 504 -6.92 11.38 13.42
N PRO A 505 -6.57 10.69 12.32
CA PRO A 505 -7.14 10.93 10.99
C PRO A 505 -8.43 10.12 10.73
N LEU A 506 -9.04 9.57 11.78
CA LEU A 506 -10.18 8.67 11.72
C LEU A 506 -11.36 9.28 12.50
N ALA A 507 -12.48 9.52 11.81
CA ALA A 507 -13.73 10.00 12.42
C ALA A 507 -14.41 8.90 13.27
N TYR A 508 -14.08 7.63 13.00
CA TYR A 508 -14.56 6.50 13.79
C TYR A 508 -14.13 6.56 15.28
N PHE A 509 -13.31 7.53 15.67
CA PHE A 509 -13.00 7.88 17.05
C PHE A 509 -13.81 9.07 17.52
N PRO A 510 -15.13 8.96 17.79
CA PRO A 510 -15.84 10.05 18.45
C PRO A 510 -15.22 10.28 19.82
N LEU A 511 -15.02 11.56 20.15
CA LEU A 511 -14.49 12.01 21.45
C LEU A 511 -15.40 11.64 22.65
N GLU A 512 -16.55 11.08 22.40
CA GLU A 512 -17.48 10.60 23.44
C GLU A 512 -17.04 9.23 23.95
N ARG A 513 -16.62 9.24 25.21
CA ARG A 513 -16.32 8.04 25.99
C ARG A 513 -17.54 7.12 25.98
N ILE A 514 -17.44 5.95 25.39
CA ILE A 514 -18.39 4.87 25.64
C ILE A 514 -18.22 4.51 27.12
N ASN A 515 -19.18 4.87 27.94
CA ASN A 515 -19.26 4.32 29.30
C ASN A 515 -19.51 2.83 29.18
N PRO A 516 -18.72 1.97 29.84
CA PRO A 516 -18.97 0.55 29.86
C PRO A 516 -20.29 0.20 30.53
#